data_1a956c684c1fb5d6df9d37d456d26df9
#
_entry.id   1a956c684c1fb5d6df9d37d456d26df9
#
_cell.length_a   1.000
_cell.length_b   1.000
_cell.length_c   1.000
_cell.angle_alpha   90.00
_cell.angle_beta   90.00
_cell.angle_gamma   90.00
#
_symmetry.space_group_name_H-M   'P 1'
#
loop_
_entity.id
_entity.type
_entity.pdbx_description
1 polymer ?
#
loop_
_entity_poly.entity_id
_entity_poly.type
_entity_poly.pdbx_seq_one_letter_code
_entity_poly.pdbx_strand_id
1 'polypeptide(L)'
;EVRDKGQKLQQRLQQFKETHPAIIEVRGRGMVAGLVMANGDIADAISEQCFKEGLIIETCGPKGEVVKLLPALTISTMDLERGLRILNIALLSVCGRKATLKEKGAAA
;
A
#
# COMPACT_ATOMS: atom_id res chain seq x y z
N GLU A 1 -13.92 4.01 -18.30
CA GLU A 1 -13.75 2.82 -17.49
C GLU A 1 -12.37 2.71 -16.85
N VAL A 2 -11.31 2.86 -17.63
CA VAL A 2 -9.96 2.93 -17.08
C VAL A 2 -9.83 4.13 -16.16
N ARG A 3 -10.45 5.23 -16.54
CA ARG A 3 -10.49 6.45 -15.71
C ARG A 3 -11.18 6.17 -14.37
N ASP A 4 -12.30 5.45 -14.40
CA ASP A 4 -13.06 5.14 -13.18
C ASP A 4 -12.24 4.25 -12.26
N LYS A 5 -11.55 3.25 -12.80
CA LYS A 5 -10.68 2.37 -12.03
C LYS A 5 -9.52 3.14 -11.42
N GLY A 6 -8.93 4.05 -12.20
CA GLY A 6 -7.85 4.89 -11.72
C GLY A 6 -8.28 5.79 -10.57
N GLN A 7 -9.45 6.40 -10.68
CA GLN A 7 -10.00 7.24 -9.62
C GLN A 7 -10.22 6.42 -8.35
N LYS A 8 -10.78 5.23 -8.51
CA LYS A 8 -11.02 4.33 -7.39
C LYS A 8 -9.72 3.94 -6.70
N LEU A 9 -8.70 3.61 -7.49
CA LEU A 9 -7.39 3.28 -6.95
C LEU A 9 -6.82 4.44 -6.14
N GLN A 10 -6.82 5.65 -6.72
CA GLN A 10 -6.27 6.82 -6.06
C GLN A 10 -7.03 7.15 -4.77
N GLN A 11 -8.36 7.06 -4.81
CA GLN A 11 -9.18 7.34 -3.63
C GLN A 11 -8.89 6.36 -2.51
N ARG A 12 -8.78 5.07 -2.83
CA ARG A 12 -8.49 4.06 -1.81
C ARG A 12 -7.11 4.25 -1.21
N LEU A 13 -6.12 4.63 -2.02
CA LEU A 13 -4.78 4.88 -1.52
C LEU A 13 -4.74 6.09 -0.60
N GLN A 14 -5.52 7.13 -0.92
CA GLN A 14 -5.63 8.29 -0.03
C GLN A 14 -6.28 7.90 1.30
N GLN A 15 -7.28 7.04 1.27
CA GLN A 15 -7.91 6.54 2.48
C GLN A 15 -6.90 5.74 3.32
N PHE A 16 -6.07 4.94 2.67
CA PHE A 16 -5.02 4.20 3.38
C PHE A 16 -4.03 5.16 4.05
N LYS A 17 -3.68 6.24 3.35
CA LYS A 17 -2.77 7.25 3.91
C LYS A 17 -3.36 7.86 5.19
N GLU A 18 -4.66 8.15 5.18
CA GLU A 18 -5.32 8.71 6.34
C GLU A 18 -5.36 7.75 7.52
N THR A 19 -5.42 6.45 7.23
CA THR A 19 -5.52 5.41 8.26
C THR A 19 -4.16 4.98 8.79
N HIS A 20 -3.13 5.01 7.94
CA HIS A 20 -1.80 4.48 8.29
C HIS A 20 -0.75 5.57 8.30
N PRO A 21 -0.31 6.03 9.49
CA PRO A 21 0.70 7.09 9.58
C PRO A 21 2.03 6.76 8.92
N ALA A 22 2.34 5.47 8.72
CA ALA A 22 3.58 5.07 8.06
C ALA A 22 3.58 5.42 6.58
N ILE A 23 2.41 5.73 5.98
CA ILE A 23 2.33 6.21 4.62
C ILE A 23 2.54 7.72 4.62
N ILE A 24 3.66 8.15 4.06
CA ILE A 24 4.04 9.56 4.05
C ILE A 24 3.32 10.31 2.94
N GLU A 25 3.18 9.67 1.79
CA GLU A 25 2.65 10.33 0.60
C GLU A 25 2.09 9.30 -0.37
N VAL A 26 1.07 9.68 -1.13
CA VAL A 26 0.56 8.89 -2.25
C VAL A 26 0.98 9.62 -3.52
N ARG A 27 1.68 8.92 -4.42
CA ARG A 27 2.15 9.47 -5.69
C ARG A 27 1.49 8.77 -6.86
N GLY A 28 1.52 9.43 -8.01
CA GLY A 28 1.06 8.86 -9.26
C GLY A 28 -0.28 9.41 -9.67
N ARG A 29 -0.78 8.85 -10.77
CA ARG A 29 -2.06 9.27 -11.31
C ARG A 29 -2.67 8.10 -12.08
N GLY A 30 -4.00 8.01 -12.05
CA GLY A 30 -4.71 6.94 -12.72
C GLY A 30 -4.32 5.58 -12.16
N MET A 31 -3.88 4.69 -13.02
CA MET A 31 -3.51 3.32 -12.67
C MET A 31 -2.03 3.16 -12.30
N VAL A 32 -1.28 4.25 -12.27
CA VAL A 32 0.12 4.24 -11.85
C VAL A 32 0.21 4.90 -10.50
N ALA A 33 0.56 4.17 -9.47
CA ALA A 33 0.53 4.70 -8.12
C ALA A 33 1.68 4.17 -7.28
N GLY A 34 2.07 4.98 -6.29
CA GLY A 34 3.07 4.60 -5.32
C GLY A 34 2.70 5.10 -3.94
N LEU A 35 2.96 4.27 -2.94
CA LEU A 35 2.83 4.64 -1.54
C LEU A 35 4.25 4.88 -1.01
N VAL A 36 4.54 6.13 -0.65
CA VAL A 36 5.84 6.46 -0.05
C VAL A 36 5.74 6.13 1.43
N MET A 37 6.50 5.13 1.85
CA MET A 37 6.49 4.68 3.24
C MET A 37 7.54 5.41 4.06
N ALA A 38 7.43 5.33 5.37
CA ALA A 38 8.36 6.01 6.28
C ALA A 38 9.81 5.55 6.08
N ASN A 39 10.02 4.29 5.69
CA ASN A 39 11.36 3.78 5.38
C ASN A 39 11.25 2.54 4.48
N GLY A 40 12.41 2.09 3.99
CA GLY A 40 12.48 0.94 3.09
C GLY A 40 12.14 -0.38 3.74
N ASP A 41 12.42 -0.53 5.02
CA ASP A 41 12.12 -1.76 5.74
C ASP A 41 10.59 -2.00 5.78
N ILE A 42 9.83 -0.94 6.00
CA ILE A 42 8.38 -1.03 6.00
C ILE A 42 7.87 -1.38 4.60
N ALA A 43 8.41 -0.73 3.58
CA ALA A 43 8.01 -1.00 2.20
C ALA A 43 8.30 -2.47 1.82
N ASP A 44 9.47 -2.98 2.19
CA ASP A 44 9.85 -4.37 1.91
C ASP A 44 8.94 -5.34 2.65
N ALA A 45 8.61 -5.04 3.90
CA ALA A 45 7.72 -5.90 4.69
C ALA A 45 6.32 -5.96 4.06
N ILE A 46 5.83 -4.83 3.57
CA ILE A 46 4.52 -4.79 2.89
C ILE A 46 4.56 -5.61 1.61
N SER A 47 5.61 -5.44 0.81
CA SER A 47 5.79 -6.19 -0.43
C SER A 47 5.82 -7.69 -0.16
N GLU A 48 6.57 -8.10 0.85
CA GLU A 48 6.68 -9.50 1.22
C GLU A 48 5.35 -10.08 1.70
N GLN A 49 4.63 -9.34 2.50
CA GLN A 49 3.32 -9.77 2.98
C GLN A 49 2.32 -9.89 1.83
N CYS A 50 2.34 -8.94 0.89
CA CYS A 50 1.49 -8.99 -0.29
C CYS A 50 1.82 -10.21 -1.14
N PHE A 51 3.09 -10.52 -1.29
CA PHE A 51 3.52 -11.68 -2.07
C PHE A 51 2.96 -12.97 -1.48
N LYS A 52 2.97 -13.10 -0.16
CA LYS A 52 2.40 -14.27 0.51
C LYS A 52 0.91 -14.43 0.23
N GLU A 53 0.22 -13.32 0.01
CA GLU A 53 -1.21 -13.32 -0.27
C GLU A 53 -1.51 -13.37 -1.78
N GLY A 54 -0.48 -13.52 -2.61
CA GLY A 54 -0.65 -13.65 -4.04
C GLY A 54 -0.62 -12.35 -4.82
N LEU A 55 -0.23 -11.24 -4.20
CA LEU A 55 -0.11 -9.96 -4.88
C LEU A 55 1.34 -9.57 -5.00
N ILE A 56 1.80 -9.40 -6.25
CA ILE A 56 3.18 -9.00 -6.51
C ILE A 56 3.23 -7.49 -6.66
N ILE A 57 4.02 -6.83 -5.83
CA ILE A 57 4.27 -5.41 -5.93
C ILE A 57 5.78 -5.18 -5.82
N GLU A 58 6.23 -4.05 -6.35
CA GLU A 58 7.65 -3.72 -6.34
C GLU A 58 7.92 -2.58 -5.39
N THR A 59 9.13 -2.53 -4.85
CA THR A 59 9.59 -1.38 -4.10
C THR A 59 10.54 -0.59 -4.99
N CYS A 60 10.55 0.72 -4.81
CA CYS A 60 11.43 1.60 -5.58
C CYS A 60 11.74 2.84 -4.74
N GLY A 61 12.40 3.82 -5.36
CA GLY A 61 12.85 5.01 -4.67
C GLY A 61 14.29 4.86 -4.23
N PRO A 62 14.96 5.98 -3.88
CA PRO A 62 16.39 5.98 -3.53
C PRO A 62 16.75 5.04 -2.38
N LYS A 63 15.82 4.80 -1.46
CA LYS A 63 16.03 3.93 -0.30
C LYS A 63 15.06 2.76 -0.27
N GLY A 64 14.41 2.46 -1.40
CA GLY A 64 13.44 1.38 -1.48
C GLY A 64 12.17 1.65 -0.68
N GLU A 65 11.87 2.90 -0.41
CA GLU A 65 10.76 3.27 0.47
C GLU A 65 9.40 3.38 -0.22
N VAL A 66 9.35 3.23 -1.54
CA VAL A 66 8.10 3.38 -2.30
C VAL A 66 7.54 2.03 -2.68
N VAL A 67 6.30 1.77 -2.29
CA VAL A 67 5.54 0.60 -2.74
C VAL A 67 4.86 0.98 -4.05
N LYS A 68 5.24 0.34 -5.14
CA LYS A 68 4.79 0.70 -6.48
C LYS A 68 3.67 -0.22 -6.95
N LEU A 69 2.59 0.37 -7.40
CA LEU A 69 1.41 -0.33 -7.87
C LEU A 69 1.17 -0.01 -9.35
N LEU A 70 1.14 -1.05 -10.18
CA LEU A 70 0.94 -0.92 -11.62
C LEU A 70 -0.07 -1.96 -12.10
N PRO A 71 -1.36 -1.83 -11.71
CA PRO A 71 -2.35 -2.77 -12.19
C PRO A 71 -2.48 -2.71 -13.70
N ALA A 72 -2.78 -3.84 -14.32
CA ALA A 72 -3.03 -3.87 -15.76
C ALA A 72 -4.26 -3.03 -16.08
N LEU A 73 -4.22 -2.32 -17.22
CA LEU A 73 -5.36 -1.50 -17.65
C LEU A 73 -6.61 -2.33 -17.90
N THR A 74 -6.43 -3.62 -18.18
CA THR A 74 -7.52 -4.55 -18.43
C THR A 74 -8.03 -5.25 -17.17
N ILE A 75 -7.47 -4.92 -16.01
CA ILE A 75 -7.88 -5.55 -14.75
C ILE A 75 -9.36 -5.29 -14.48
N SER A 76 -10.08 -6.30 -14.02
CA SER A 76 -11.49 -6.12 -13.65
C SER A 76 -11.60 -5.32 -12.36
N THR A 77 -12.76 -4.68 -12.17
CA THR A 77 -13.04 -3.96 -10.93
C THR A 77 -12.95 -4.89 -9.73
N MET A 78 -13.42 -6.11 -9.90
CA MET A 78 -13.40 -7.12 -8.84
C MET A 78 -11.96 -7.48 -8.45
N ASP A 79 -11.10 -7.68 -9.43
CA ASP A 79 -9.70 -8.01 -9.16
C ASP A 79 -8.94 -6.84 -8.56
N LEU A 80 -9.26 -5.63 -9.00
CA LEU A 80 -8.67 -4.42 -8.43
C LEU A 80 -9.03 -4.31 -6.95
N GLU A 81 -10.31 -4.52 -6.62
CA GLU A 81 -10.77 -4.49 -5.22
C GLU A 81 -10.08 -5.58 -4.39
N ARG A 82 -9.89 -6.75 -4.98
CA ARG A 82 -9.21 -7.85 -4.30
C ARG A 82 -7.76 -7.47 -3.98
N GLY A 83 -7.06 -6.88 -4.96
CA GLY A 83 -5.69 -6.42 -4.75
C GLY A 83 -5.60 -5.35 -3.68
N LEU A 84 -6.53 -4.40 -3.69
CA LEU A 84 -6.57 -3.34 -2.68
C LEU A 84 -6.84 -3.92 -1.29
N ARG A 85 -7.67 -4.94 -1.21
CA ARG A 85 -7.97 -5.62 0.06
C ARG A 85 -6.72 -6.32 0.60
N ILE A 86 -5.99 -6.99 -0.28
CA ILE A 86 -4.72 -7.63 0.09
C ILE A 86 -3.73 -6.59 0.59
N LEU A 87 -3.63 -5.48 -0.10
CA LEU A 87 -2.75 -4.38 0.30
C LEU A 87 -3.14 -3.84 1.67
N ASN A 88 -4.44 -3.65 1.91
CA ASN A 88 -4.92 -3.17 3.19
C ASN A 88 -4.57 -4.14 4.33
N ILE A 89 -4.73 -5.44 4.09
CA ILE A 89 -4.37 -6.46 5.07
C ILE A 89 -2.87 -6.39 5.37
N ALA A 90 -2.05 -6.21 4.33
CA ALA A 90 -0.60 -6.08 4.50
C ALA A 90 -0.26 -4.83 5.31
N LEU A 91 -0.91 -3.71 5.01
CA LEU A 91 -0.70 -2.47 5.75
C LEU A 91 -1.07 -2.63 7.22
N LEU A 92 -2.20 -3.28 7.49
CA LEU A 92 -2.62 -3.54 8.87
C LEU A 92 -1.64 -4.46 9.59
N SER A 93 -1.16 -5.49 8.90
CA SER A 93 -0.23 -6.45 9.49
C SER A 93 1.10 -5.80 9.84
N VAL A 94 1.65 -5.01 8.93
CA VAL A 94 2.97 -4.40 9.11
C VAL A 94 2.88 -3.11 9.94
N CYS A 95 2.02 -2.19 9.53
CA CYS A 95 1.94 -0.85 10.15
C CYS A 95 1.12 -0.86 11.43
N GLY A 96 0.02 -1.59 11.44
CA GLY A 96 -0.84 -1.70 12.62
C GLY A 96 -0.12 -2.38 13.77
N ARG A 97 0.60 -3.46 13.46
CA ARG A 97 1.38 -4.19 14.45
C ARG A 97 2.46 -3.31 15.07
N LYS A 98 3.17 -2.55 14.23
CA LYS A 98 4.21 -1.64 14.72
C LYS A 98 3.60 -0.55 15.59
N ALA A 99 2.48 0.00 15.20
CA ALA A 99 1.78 1.02 16.00
C ALA A 99 1.39 0.45 17.35
N THR A 100 0.84 -0.77 17.37
CA THR A 100 0.43 -1.42 18.62
C THR A 100 1.63 -1.66 19.54
N LEU A 101 2.73 -2.15 18.99
CA LEU A 101 3.94 -2.39 19.77
C LEU A 101 4.50 -1.09 20.33
N LYS A 102 4.46 -0.04 19.53
CA LYS A 102 4.93 1.27 19.94
C LYS A 102 4.07 1.82 21.08
N GLU A 103 2.76 1.65 21.00
CA GLU A 103 1.85 2.08 22.04
C GLU A 103 2.10 1.33 23.33
N LYS A 104 2.29 0.02 23.25
CA LYS A 104 2.61 -0.79 24.42
C LYS A 104 3.94 -0.37 25.02
N GLY A 105 4.93 -0.08 24.19
CA GLY A 105 6.21 0.41 24.66
C GLY A 105 6.08 1.75 25.35
N ALA A 106 5.25 2.63 24.83
CA ALA A 106 5.00 3.94 25.44
C ALA A 106 4.26 3.79 26.77
N ALA A 107 3.36 2.80 26.85
CA ALA A 107 2.60 2.56 28.08
C ALA A 107 3.45 1.89 29.16
N ALA A 108 4.47 1.19 28.72
CA ALA A 108 5.36 0.50 29.66
C ALA A 108 6.35 1.47 30.29
#